data_b89b2c620964cf64ff18eddd18298f67
#
_entry.id   b89b2c620964cf64ff18eddd18298f67
#
_cell.length_a   1.000
_cell.length_b   1.000
_cell.length_c   1.000
_cell.angle_alpha   90.00
_cell.angle_beta   90.00
_cell.angle_gamma   90.00
#
_symmetry.space_group_name_H-M   'P 1'
#
loop_
_entity.id
_entity.type
_entity.pdbx_description
1 polymer ?
#
loop_
_entity_poly.entity_id
_entity_poly.type
_entity_poly.pdbx_seq_one_letter_code
_entity_poly.pdbx_strand_id
1 'polypeptide(L)'
;MNGSAASSNSASKRNTAVKKHNWSKFLAAMCIVFAAGAASAVSTGVKVNGAPLDNAYPSSGPGWSFHSPTLTLFGAGPFTLTGTNTAGWVRVVVPAGVTNAVTFSNLSLLATNVSQCVFALGTNACVSLSLAGTSTLASGSGHAGLEIAEGGTLSITNAPGDEAGALTVTGGDYGAGIGGGDYADGGTVTLNGGQVTAIGGLGAAGIGGGFYGDGGTIEITGGTVTATGGMEGGAGIGGGFYGDGGTIKISGGTVFAINDDYGAGIGGGDCGDGGTVKISGGTVTATGGMEGGAGIGGGGYGDGGTTEITGGT
;
A
#
# COMPACT_ATOMS: atom_id res chain seq x y z
N MET A 1 -44.87 -58.57 -62.26
CA MET A 1 -45.77 -59.59 -61.58
C MET A 1 -46.09 -59.00 -60.26
N ASN A 2 -47.34 -58.61 -60.14
CA ASN A 2 -48.31 -58.87 -59.05
C ASN A 2 -47.79 -58.48 -57.65
N GLY A 3 -48.52 -57.78 -56.89
CA GLY A 3 -49.90 -57.34 -56.85
C GLY A 3 -50.14 -56.74 -55.48
N SER A 4 -50.84 -55.65 -55.51
CA SER A 4 -52.13 -55.46 -54.88
C SER A 4 -52.26 -55.92 -53.42
N ALA A 5 -52.58 -55.07 -52.51
CA ALA A 5 -53.93 -54.74 -52.15
C ALA A 5 -54.02 -53.79 -50.96
N ALA A 6 -54.96 -52.90 -51.10
CA ALA A 6 -55.42 -51.93 -50.10
C ALA A 6 -56.23 -52.60 -49.00
N SER A 7 -56.34 -51.97 -47.85
CA SER A 7 -57.60 -51.71 -47.11
C SER A 7 -57.29 -50.94 -45.85
N SER A 8 -57.77 -49.80 -45.79
CA SER A 8 -59.00 -49.23 -45.15
C SER A 8 -59.00 -49.20 -43.62
N ASN A 9 -59.02 -47.98 -43.18
CA ASN A 9 -59.98 -47.40 -42.23
C ASN A 9 -59.94 -47.83 -40.75
N SER A 10 -59.59 -46.95 -39.87
CA SER A 10 -60.66 -46.36 -39.01
C SER A 10 -60.09 -45.32 -38.07
N ALA A 11 -60.68 -44.17 -38.13
CA ALA A 11 -60.46 -43.08 -37.22
C ALA A 11 -60.87 -43.43 -35.77
N SER A 12 -59.99 -43.29 -34.83
CA SER A 12 -60.36 -43.18 -33.40
C SER A 12 -59.84 -41.86 -32.86
N LYS A 13 -60.75 -40.92 -32.77
CA LYS A 13 -60.58 -39.70 -32.02
C LYS A 13 -60.33 -40.06 -30.55
N ARG A 14 -59.12 -39.90 -30.07
CA ARG A 14 -58.86 -39.78 -28.62
C ARG A 14 -58.56 -38.33 -28.27
N ASN A 15 -59.55 -37.73 -27.60
CA ASN A 15 -59.41 -36.48 -26.87
C ASN A 15 -58.35 -36.69 -25.78
N THR A 16 -57.17 -36.13 -25.99
CA THR A 16 -56.19 -35.91 -24.92
C THR A 16 -56.32 -34.49 -24.40
N ALA A 17 -57.05 -34.34 -23.32
CA ALA A 17 -57.06 -33.11 -22.53
C ALA A 17 -55.61 -32.80 -22.06
N VAL A 18 -55.01 -31.79 -22.66
CA VAL A 18 -53.74 -31.22 -22.20
C VAL A 18 -54.03 -30.57 -20.86
N LYS A 19 -53.66 -31.24 -19.77
CA LYS A 19 -53.60 -30.63 -18.43
C LYS A 19 -52.61 -29.46 -18.53
N LYS A 20 -53.10 -28.22 -18.54
CA LYS A 20 -52.31 -27.03 -18.28
C LYS A 20 -51.68 -27.18 -16.92
N HIS A 21 -50.43 -27.61 -16.88
CA HIS A 21 -49.62 -27.54 -15.68
C HIS A 21 -49.38 -26.08 -15.35
N ASN A 22 -49.79 -25.72 -14.16
CA ASN A 22 -49.74 -24.38 -13.60
C ASN A 22 -48.26 -24.00 -13.28
N TRP A 23 -47.59 -23.50 -14.29
CA TRP A 23 -46.18 -23.07 -14.20
C TRP A 23 -45.94 -21.94 -13.19
N SER A 24 -47.03 -21.26 -12.76
CA SER A 24 -46.95 -20.19 -11.77
C SER A 24 -46.59 -20.67 -10.35
N LYS A 25 -46.86 -21.91 -10.03
CA LYS A 25 -46.49 -22.49 -8.72
C LYS A 25 -45.05 -23.03 -8.70
N PHE A 26 -44.47 -23.34 -9.87
CA PHE A 26 -43.07 -23.75 -9.96
C PHE A 26 -42.11 -22.56 -9.91
N LEU A 27 -42.49 -21.41 -10.47
CA LEU A 27 -41.68 -20.18 -10.33
C LEU A 27 -41.69 -19.64 -8.90
N ALA A 28 -42.81 -19.77 -8.18
CA ALA A 28 -42.87 -19.30 -6.78
C ALA A 28 -42.04 -20.18 -5.82
N ALA A 29 -41.91 -21.48 -6.12
CA ALA A 29 -41.09 -22.40 -5.32
C ALA A 29 -39.58 -22.25 -5.64
N MET A 30 -39.22 -21.79 -6.85
CA MET A 30 -37.83 -21.57 -7.23
C MET A 30 -37.30 -20.20 -6.74
N CYS A 31 -38.19 -19.23 -6.48
CA CYS A 31 -37.80 -17.96 -5.84
C CYS A 31 -37.57 -18.05 -4.33
N ILE A 32 -38.08 -19.11 -3.66
CA ILE A 32 -37.92 -19.24 -2.20
C ILE A 32 -36.64 -19.99 -1.80
N VAL A 33 -35.99 -20.70 -2.74
CA VAL A 33 -34.77 -21.47 -2.45
C VAL A 33 -33.49 -20.57 -2.60
N PHE A 34 -33.61 -19.40 -3.22
CA PHE A 34 -32.51 -18.42 -3.28
C PHE A 34 -32.50 -17.37 -2.16
N ALA A 35 -33.47 -17.43 -1.23
CA ALA A 35 -33.52 -16.52 -0.08
C ALA A 35 -32.94 -17.12 1.22
N ALA A 36 -32.42 -18.33 1.18
CA ALA A 36 -31.80 -18.97 2.35
C ALA A 36 -30.29 -19.11 2.11
N GLY A 37 -29.58 -18.04 2.28
CA GLY A 37 -28.13 -18.04 2.23
C GLY A 37 -27.54 -16.73 1.71
N ALA A 38 -28.15 -15.59 2.02
CA ALA A 38 -27.39 -14.36 2.02
C ALA A 38 -26.32 -14.55 3.10
N ALA A 39 -25.11 -14.95 2.69
CA ALA A 39 -23.96 -14.84 3.57
C ALA A 39 -24.03 -13.42 4.12
N SER A 40 -24.11 -13.28 5.43
CA SER A 40 -24.16 -11.97 6.08
C SER A 40 -22.95 -11.21 5.57
N ALA A 41 -23.20 -10.07 4.93
CA ALA A 41 -22.12 -9.20 4.46
C ALA A 41 -21.19 -8.93 5.63
N VAL A 42 -19.91 -9.31 5.50
CA VAL A 42 -18.91 -9.08 6.53
C VAL A 42 -18.16 -7.82 6.14
N SER A 43 -18.49 -6.71 6.82
CA SER A 43 -17.78 -5.44 6.62
C SER A 43 -16.30 -5.61 6.90
N THR A 44 -15.45 -5.09 6.01
CA THR A 44 -14.00 -5.01 6.23
C THR A 44 -13.63 -4.05 7.36
N GLY A 45 -14.54 -3.17 7.77
CA GLY A 45 -14.29 -2.04 8.66
C GLY A 45 -13.71 -0.81 7.94
N VAL A 46 -13.32 -0.93 6.67
CA VAL A 46 -12.76 0.15 5.85
C VAL A 46 -13.83 0.80 4.98
N LYS A 47 -13.69 2.11 4.75
CA LYS A 47 -14.58 2.90 3.90
C LYS A 47 -13.79 3.73 2.90
N VAL A 48 -14.36 3.93 1.71
CA VAL A 48 -13.88 4.87 0.68
C VAL A 48 -14.94 5.94 0.48
N ASN A 49 -14.61 7.21 0.72
CA ASN A 49 -15.56 8.33 0.64
C ASN A 49 -16.86 8.07 1.42
N GLY A 50 -16.76 7.44 2.58
CA GLY A 50 -17.88 7.04 3.42
C GLY A 50 -18.58 5.73 3.03
N ALA A 51 -18.36 5.20 1.82
CA ALA A 51 -18.92 3.93 1.38
C ALA A 51 -18.16 2.75 2.03
N PRO A 52 -18.84 1.85 2.75
CA PRO A 52 -18.18 0.69 3.36
C PRO A 52 -17.73 -0.33 2.31
N LEU A 53 -16.60 -0.98 2.56
CA LEU A 53 -16.14 -2.12 1.78
C LEU A 53 -16.63 -3.43 2.42
N ASP A 54 -17.15 -4.32 1.59
CA ASP A 54 -17.75 -5.58 2.01
C ASP A 54 -16.99 -6.77 1.38
N ASN A 55 -16.60 -7.74 2.21
CA ASN A 55 -15.87 -8.92 1.73
C ASN A 55 -16.73 -9.88 0.91
N ALA A 56 -18.06 -9.85 1.07
CA ALA A 56 -18.96 -10.78 0.39
C ALA A 56 -19.32 -10.34 -1.04
N TYR A 57 -19.29 -9.03 -1.32
CA TYR A 57 -19.74 -8.48 -2.60
C TYR A 57 -18.78 -7.44 -3.16
N PRO A 58 -18.48 -7.49 -4.47
CA PRO A 58 -17.77 -6.41 -5.13
C PRO A 58 -18.52 -5.09 -4.95
N SER A 59 -17.78 -4.03 -4.67
CA SER A 59 -18.32 -2.67 -4.60
C SER A 59 -17.48 -1.70 -5.43
N SER A 60 -18.09 -0.63 -5.88
CA SER A 60 -17.40 0.38 -6.69
C SER A 60 -18.04 1.75 -6.55
N GLY A 61 -17.28 2.76 -6.94
CA GLY A 61 -17.72 4.15 -7.02
C GLY A 61 -16.89 4.91 -8.05
N PRO A 62 -17.07 6.22 -8.16
CA PRO A 62 -16.32 7.04 -9.11
C PRO A 62 -14.81 6.90 -8.87
N GLY A 63 -14.11 6.29 -9.82
CA GLY A 63 -12.66 6.13 -9.81
C GLY A 63 -12.10 5.06 -8.89
N TRP A 64 -12.93 4.20 -8.29
CA TRP A 64 -12.47 3.09 -7.47
C TRP A 64 -13.35 1.84 -7.63
N SER A 65 -12.76 0.69 -7.35
CA SER A 65 -13.46 -0.60 -7.26
C SER A 65 -12.86 -1.45 -6.14
N PHE A 66 -13.71 -2.23 -5.51
CA PHE A 66 -13.29 -3.21 -4.50
C PHE A 66 -13.73 -4.62 -4.88
N HIS A 67 -12.77 -5.51 -4.97
CA HIS A 67 -12.94 -6.96 -5.08
C HIS A 67 -12.08 -7.58 -3.99
N SER A 68 -12.73 -8.06 -2.93
CA SER A 68 -12.01 -8.54 -1.74
C SER A 68 -10.83 -9.46 -2.10
N PRO A 69 -9.65 -9.18 -1.54
CA PRO A 69 -9.35 -8.16 -0.55
C PRO A 69 -8.83 -6.82 -1.14
N THR A 70 -8.92 -6.58 -2.45
CA THR A 70 -8.23 -5.48 -3.13
C THR A 70 -9.17 -4.31 -3.44
N LEU A 71 -8.82 -3.13 -2.91
CA LEU A 71 -9.34 -1.83 -3.30
C LEU A 71 -8.41 -1.23 -4.36
N THR A 72 -8.93 -0.98 -5.55
CA THR A 72 -8.20 -0.34 -6.65
C THR A 72 -8.67 1.10 -6.83
N LEU A 73 -7.73 2.06 -6.77
CA LEU A 73 -7.96 3.48 -6.98
C LEU A 73 -7.44 3.88 -8.36
N PHE A 74 -8.30 3.95 -9.37
CA PHE A 74 -7.93 4.22 -10.76
C PHE A 74 -8.32 5.61 -11.27
N GLY A 75 -9.05 6.40 -10.47
CA GLY A 75 -9.41 7.78 -10.77
C GLY A 75 -8.47 8.79 -10.12
N ALA A 76 -8.61 10.07 -10.49
CA ALA A 76 -7.80 11.14 -9.90
C ALA A 76 -8.11 11.41 -8.41
N GLY A 77 -9.25 10.96 -7.92
CA GLY A 77 -9.72 11.26 -6.57
C GLY A 77 -10.46 12.61 -6.49
N PRO A 78 -10.56 13.26 -5.33
CA PRO A 78 -9.96 12.83 -4.07
C PRO A 78 -10.65 11.60 -3.45
N PHE A 79 -9.87 10.73 -2.83
CA PHE A 79 -10.36 9.57 -2.08
C PHE A 79 -10.08 9.76 -0.60
N THR A 80 -11.10 9.62 0.25
CA THR A 80 -10.91 9.56 1.70
C THR A 80 -11.05 8.12 2.16
N LEU A 81 -9.98 7.56 2.72
CA LEU A 81 -9.93 6.22 3.28
C LEU A 81 -10.00 6.30 4.80
N THR A 82 -10.94 5.58 5.39
CA THR A 82 -11.18 5.59 6.84
C THR A 82 -11.44 4.20 7.38
N GLY A 83 -11.23 4.03 8.69
CA GLY A 83 -11.62 2.83 9.42
C GLY A 83 -10.48 1.83 9.60
N THR A 84 -10.82 0.68 10.18
CA THR A 84 -9.86 -0.36 10.54
C THR A 84 -10.29 -1.67 9.90
N ASN A 85 -9.37 -2.39 9.25
CA ASN A 85 -9.67 -3.72 8.74
C ASN A 85 -9.86 -4.70 9.90
N THR A 86 -11.10 -5.18 10.09
CA THR A 86 -11.51 -6.01 11.22
C THR A 86 -11.80 -7.46 10.86
N ALA A 87 -12.08 -7.71 9.59
CA ALA A 87 -12.45 -9.03 9.07
C ALA A 87 -11.57 -9.41 7.89
N GLY A 88 -10.38 -9.88 8.18
CA GLY A 88 -9.36 -10.12 7.18
C GLY A 88 -8.51 -8.86 6.96
N TRP A 89 -7.75 -8.84 5.87
CA TRP A 89 -6.92 -7.71 5.49
C TRP A 89 -7.50 -7.02 4.23
N VAL A 90 -7.21 -5.74 4.08
CA VAL A 90 -7.57 -4.96 2.88
C VAL A 90 -6.28 -4.44 2.26
N ARG A 91 -6.13 -4.68 0.97
CA ARG A 91 -5.05 -4.13 0.16
C ARG A 91 -5.57 -2.97 -0.67
N VAL A 92 -4.86 -1.85 -0.66
CA VAL A 92 -5.13 -0.70 -1.53
C VAL A 92 -4.08 -0.68 -2.64
N VAL A 93 -4.50 -0.55 -3.88
CA VAL A 93 -3.64 -0.49 -5.04
C VAL A 93 -3.95 0.74 -5.89
N VAL A 94 -2.94 1.53 -6.16
CA VAL A 94 -2.97 2.57 -7.20
C VAL A 94 -2.30 1.97 -8.44
N PRO A 95 -3.02 1.75 -9.55
CA PRO A 95 -2.44 1.13 -10.74
C PRO A 95 -1.32 1.96 -11.37
N ALA A 96 -0.53 1.30 -12.22
CA ALA A 96 0.56 1.94 -12.96
C ALA A 96 0.10 3.17 -13.75
N GLY A 97 0.88 4.24 -13.70
CA GLY A 97 0.63 5.50 -14.41
C GLY A 97 -0.56 6.33 -13.90
N VAL A 98 -1.23 5.89 -12.83
CA VAL A 98 -2.37 6.63 -12.25
C VAL A 98 -1.86 7.74 -11.34
N THR A 99 -2.43 8.94 -11.50
CA THR A 99 -2.24 10.06 -10.58
C THR A 99 -3.51 10.28 -9.78
N ASN A 100 -3.42 10.24 -8.45
CA ASN A 100 -4.57 10.51 -7.59
C ASN A 100 -4.21 11.26 -6.30
N ALA A 101 -5.27 11.80 -5.66
CA ALA A 101 -5.21 12.38 -4.34
C ALA A 101 -5.95 11.47 -3.34
N VAL A 102 -5.29 11.15 -2.25
CA VAL A 102 -5.81 10.26 -1.19
C VAL A 102 -5.70 10.97 0.16
N THR A 103 -6.72 10.88 0.97
CA THR A 103 -6.68 11.32 2.37
C THR A 103 -6.83 10.10 3.27
N PHE A 104 -5.88 9.89 4.17
CA PHE A 104 -6.06 8.95 5.28
C PHE A 104 -6.69 9.70 6.45
N SER A 105 -7.81 9.17 6.96
CA SER A 105 -8.48 9.74 8.11
C SER A 105 -8.81 8.64 9.12
N ASN A 106 -7.95 8.50 10.13
CA ASN A 106 -8.03 7.43 11.12
C ASN A 106 -8.11 6.03 10.46
N LEU A 107 -7.22 5.78 9.49
CA LEU A 107 -7.15 4.53 8.74
C LEU A 107 -6.18 3.57 9.41
N SER A 108 -6.59 2.30 9.58
CA SER A 108 -5.70 1.23 10.04
C SER A 108 -5.79 0.02 9.12
N LEU A 109 -4.71 -0.27 8.40
CA LEU A 109 -4.57 -1.43 7.52
C LEU A 109 -3.40 -2.30 7.99
N LEU A 110 -3.71 -3.54 8.32
CA LEU A 110 -2.75 -4.49 8.86
C LEU A 110 -2.81 -5.80 8.07
N ALA A 111 -1.68 -6.25 7.54
CA ALA A 111 -1.54 -7.51 6.81
C ALA A 111 -0.33 -8.33 7.31
N THR A 112 0.06 -8.17 8.56
CA THR A 112 1.27 -8.77 9.15
C THR A 112 1.27 -10.31 9.18
N ASN A 113 0.09 -10.92 9.04
CA ASN A 113 -0.06 -12.38 9.03
C ASN A 113 -0.04 -13.00 7.63
N VAL A 114 0.10 -12.18 6.58
CA VAL A 114 0.12 -12.61 5.17
C VAL A 114 1.21 -11.84 4.44
N SER A 115 1.90 -12.47 3.50
CA SER A 115 2.93 -11.80 2.68
C SER A 115 2.25 -10.91 1.64
N GLN A 116 1.76 -9.76 2.06
CA GLN A 116 1.04 -8.81 1.22
C GLN A 116 1.33 -7.36 1.61
N CYS A 117 1.38 -6.49 0.62
CA CYS A 117 1.41 -5.05 0.82
C CYS A 117 0.00 -4.51 1.10
N VAL A 118 -0.16 -3.66 2.11
CA VAL A 118 -1.47 -3.04 2.41
C VAL A 118 -1.76 -1.80 1.57
N PHE A 119 -0.72 -1.07 1.11
CA PHE A 119 -0.87 0.08 0.23
C PHE A 119 0.26 0.13 -0.81
N ALA A 120 -0.07 -0.10 -2.07
CA ALA A 120 0.90 -0.19 -3.16
C ALA A 120 0.63 0.83 -4.27
N LEU A 121 1.69 1.56 -4.66
CA LEU A 121 1.75 2.37 -5.86
C LEU A 121 2.39 1.53 -6.97
N GLY A 122 1.67 1.41 -8.09
CA GLY A 122 2.22 0.77 -9.29
C GLY A 122 3.27 1.63 -10.00
N THR A 123 3.95 1.05 -10.96
CA THR A 123 5.01 1.69 -11.76
C THR A 123 4.54 3.05 -12.32
N ASN A 124 5.33 4.10 -12.09
CA ASN A 124 5.02 5.48 -12.51
C ASN A 124 3.68 6.03 -11.95
N ALA A 125 3.12 5.44 -10.90
CA ALA A 125 1.96 6.01 -10.22
C ALA A 125 2.37 7.21 -9.37
N CYS A 126 1.49 8.22 -9.27
CA CYS A 126 1.73 9.42 -8.49
C CYS A 126 0.61 9.63 -7.47
N VAL A 127 0.95 9.64 -6.19
CA VAL A 127 -0.03 9.80 -5.11
C VAL A 127 0.30 11.03 -4.27
N SER A 128 -0.70 11.92 -4.14
CA SER A 128 -0.69 13.00 -3.15
C SER A 128 -1.49 12.54 -1.94
N LEU A 129 -0.81 12.21 -0.85
CA LEU A 129 -1.39 11.71 0.39
C LEU A 129 -1.53 12.84 1.41
N SER A 130 -2.75 13.07 1.88
CA SER A 130 -3.05 14.00 2.96
C SER A 130 -3.38 13.23 4.24
N LEU A 131 -2.85 13.67 5.37
CA LEU A 131 -3.05 13.03 6.67
C LEU A 131 -4.06 13.80 7.52
N ALA A 132 -5.10 13.11 7.99
CA ALA A 132 -6.08 13.59 8.94
C ALA A 132 -6.24 12.58 10.09
N GLY A 133 -6.11 13.05 11.33
CA GLY A 133 -6.10 12.17 12.51
C GLY A 133 -4.92 11.20 12.48
N THR A 134 -5.08 10.02 13.08
CA THR A 134 -4.00 9.03 13.23
C THR A 134 -4.25 7.80 12.37
N SER A 135 -3.31 7.46 11.50
CA SER A 135 -3.39 6.29 10.63
C SER A 135 -2.22 5.34 10.82
N THR A 136 -2.44 4.06 10.60
CA THR A 136 -1.42 3.02 10.75
C THR A 136 -1.48 2.04 9.57
N LEU A 137 -0.33 1.78 8.97
CA LEU A 137 -0.16 0.76 7.95
C LEU A 137 0.91 -0.24 8.40
N ALA A 138 0.66 -1.53 8.24
CA ALA A 138 1.68 -2.56 8.45
C ALA A 138 1.49 -3.68 7.43
N SER A 139 2.52 -3.92 6.65
CA SER A 139 2.55 -4.95 5.60
C SER A 139 3.17 -6.26 6.10
N GLY A 140 2.98 -7.31 5.33
CA GLY A 140 3.61 -8.60 5.57
C GLY A 140 4.99 -8.71 4.94
N SER A 141 5.68 -9.81 5.22
CA SER A 141 7.04 -10.10 4.75
C SER A 141 7.20 -9.91 3.24
N GLY A 142 8.31 -9.34 2.82
CA GLY A 142 8.66 -8.99 1.44
C GLY A 142 8.07 -7.66 0.96
N HIS A 143 7.30 -6.94 1.78
CA HIS A 143 6.58 -5.77 1.32
C HIS A 143 6.81 -4.55 2.21
N ALA A 144 6.95 -3.37 1.58
CA ALA A 144 6.95 -2.12 2.31
C ALA A 144 5.59 -1.82 2.94
N GLY A 145 5.61 -1.12 4.06
CA GLY A 145 4.37 -0.68 4.72
C GLY A 145 3.53 0.23 3.83
N LEU A 146 4.18 1.12 3.08
CA LEU A 146 3.66 1.85 1.94
C LEU A 146 4.64 1.63 0.78
N GLU A 147 4.24 0.80 -0.18
CA GLU A 147 5.12 0.30 -1.23
C GLU A 147 5.06 1.17 -2.48
N ILE A 148 6.22 1.52 -3.02
CA ILE A 148 6.36 2.38 -4.19
C ILE A 148 7.13 1.60 -5.26
N ALA A 149 6.46 1.26 -6.36
CA ALA A 149 7.13 0.61 -7.48
C ALA A 149 8.00 1.60 -8.27
N GLU A 150 8.83 1.07 -9.17
CA GLU A 150 9.75 1.83 -10.02
C GLU A 150 9.08 3.05 -10.68
N GLY A 151 9.71 4.21 -10.59
CA GLY A 151 9.20 5.48 -11.10
C GLY A 151 7.98 6.04 -10.34
N GLY A 152 7.50 5.33 -9.33
CA GLY A 152 6.40 5.79 -8.48
C GLY A 152 6.78 7.00 -7.64
N THR A 153 5.81 7.89 -7.40
CA THR A 153 6.01 9.12 -6.64
C THR A 153 4.94 9.25 -5.56
N LEU A 154 5.38 9.48 -4.33
CA LEU A 154 4.53 9.73 -3.17
C LEU A 154 4.85 11.10 -2.56
N SER A 155 3.85 11.95 -2.39
CA SER A 155 3.95 13.19 -1.63
C SER A 155 3.04 13.12 -0.41
N ILE A 156 3.56 13.40 0.79
CA ILE A 156 2.81 13.38 2.05
C ILE A 156 2.72 14.79 2.64
N THR A 157 1.52 15.19 3.06
CA THR A 157 1.25 16.47 3.72
C THR A 157 0.13 16.33 4.76
N ASN A 158 -0.12 17.37 5.54
CA ASN A 158 -1.33 17.44 6.37
C ASN A 158 -2.57 17.68 5.53
N ALA A 159 -3.70 17.14 5.96
CA ALA A 159 -4.98 17.56 5.42
C ALA A 159 -5.27 19.02 5.83
N PRO A 160 -5.97 19.81 4.99
CA PRO A 160 -6.30 21.17 5.34
C PRO A 160 -7.06 21.26 6.68
N GLY A 161 -6.55 22.06 7.60
CA GLY A 161 -7.12 22.24 8.93
C GLY A 161 -6.79 21.16 9.96
N ASP A 162 -5.94 20.19 9.63
CA ASP A 162 -5.43 19.18 10.57
C ASP A 162 -3.90 19.18 10.60
N GLU A 163 -3.34 20.04 11.44
CA GLU A 163 -1.88 20.15 11.62
C GLU A 163 -1.28 18.96 12.40
N ALA A 164 -2.12 18.11 12.98
CA ALA A 164 -1.72 16.97 13.80
C ALA A 164 -1.85 15.63 13.09
N GLY A 165 -2.11 15.62 11.77
CA GLY A 165 -2.22 14.40 10.98
C GLY A 165 -0.98 13.51 11.15
N ALA A 166 -1.20 12.26 11.57
CA ALA A 166 -0.13 11.31 11.90
C ALA A 166 -0.27 10.01 11.11
N LEU A 167 0.88 9.48 10.70
CA LEU A 167 0.98 8.21 9.98
C LEU A 167 2.12 7.37 10.56
N THR A 168 1.79 6.16 11.02
CA THR A 168 2.78 5.14 11.35
C THR A 168 2.76 4.07 10.27
N VAL A 169 3.93 3.77 9.71
CA VAL A 169 4.09 2.79 8.63
C VAL A 169 5.17 1.79 9.00
N THR A 170 4.84 0.51 8.95
CA THR A 170 5.78 -0.58 9.26
C THR A 170 5.89 -1.52 8.07
N GLY A 171 7.09 -1.73 7.58
CA GLY A 171 7.39 -2.76 6.59
C GLY A 171 7.35 -4.16 7.21
N GLY A 172 7.04 -5.16 6.40
CA GLY A 172 7.33 -6.54 6.76
C GLY A 172 8.83 -6.83 6.61
N ASP A 173 9.28 -8.01 7.03
CA ASP A 173 10.68 -8.41 6.82
C ASP A 173 11.10 -8.13 5.37
N TYR A 174 12.26 -7.54 5.17
CA TYR A 174 12.82 -7.14 3.87
C TYR A 174 12.13 -5.97 3.16
N GLY A 175 11.04 -5.41 3.70
CA GLY A 175 10.35 -4.24 3.14
C GLY A 175 10.63 -2.96 3.92
N ALA A 176 10.78 -1.84 3.22
CA ALA A 176 10.91 -0.53 3.84
C ALA A 176 9.65 -0.14 4.63
N GLY A 177 9.76 0.78 5.57
CA GLY A 177 8.57 1.43 6.12
C GLY A 177 7.79 2.12 4.99
N ILE A 178 8.44 3.06 4.31
CA ILE A 178 7.94 3.74 3.11
C ILE A 178 8.96 3.59 2.00
N GLY A 179 8.59 2.97 0.87
CA GLY A 179 9.47 2.84 -0.28
C GLY A 179 9.47 1.47 -0.94
N GLY A 180 10.62 0.84 -1.08
CA GLY A 180 10.78 -0.45 -1.76
C GLY A 180 10.34 -1.66 -0.92
N GLY A 181 9.75 -2.66 -1.58
CA GLY A 181 9.67 -4.02 -1.03
C GLY A 181 11.01 -4.75 -1.15
N ASP A 182 11.02 -6.05 -0.90
CA ASP A 182 12.22 -6.89 -1.03
C ASP A 182 12.85 -6.75 -2.43
N TYR A 183 14.16 -6.51 -2.51
CA TYR A 183 14.93 -6.24 -3.73
C TYR A 183 14.47 -5.00 -4.53
N ALA A 184 13.74 -4.07 -3.95
CA ALA A 184 13.24 -2.89 -4.67
C ALA A 184 13.77 -1.58 -4.09
N ASP A 185 14.02 -0.62 -4.99
CA ASP A 185 14.45 0.75 -4.65
C ASP A 185 13.32 1.57 -4.04
N GLY A 186 13.67 2.64 -3.35
CA GLY A 186 12.75 3.48 -2.59
C GLY A 186 11.76 4.33 -3.40
N GLY A 187 11.90 4.42 -4.72
CA GLY A 187 11.09 5.32 -5.56
C GLY A 187 11.34 6.81 -5.23
N THR A 188 10.31 7.63 -5.40
CA THR A 188 10.39 9.07 -5.06
C THR A 188 9.43 9.40 -3.91
N VAL A 189 9.96 9.91 -2.80
CA VAL A 189 9.20 10.28 -1.60
C VAL A 189 9.41 11.73 -1.27
N THR A 190 8.34 12.51 -1.14
CA THR A 190 8.37 13.90 -0.70
C THR A 190 7.55 14.09 0.57
N LEU A 191 8.14 14.55 1.65
CA LEU A 191 7.48 14.82 2.92
C LEU A 191 7.39 16.32 3.16
N ASN A 192 6.18 16.87 3.04
CA ASN A 192 5.91 18.31 3.15
C ASN A 192 5.25 18.68 4.49
N GLY A 193 4.81 17.70 5.26
CA GLY A 193 4.11 17.93 6.53
C GLY A 193 3.64 16.62 7.16
N GLY A 194 2.95 16.72 8.27
CA GLY A 194 2.47 15.58 9.06
C GLY A 194 3.49 15.06 10.06
N GLN A 195 3.03 14.14 10.89
CA GLN A 195 3.86 13.34 11.77
C GLN A 195 4.01 11.96 11.15
N VAL A 196 5.18 11.64 10.59
CA VAL A 196 5.44 10.38 9.90
C VAL A 196 6.42 9.55 10.71
N THR A 197 6.00 8.36 11.13
CA THR A 197 6.86 7.34 11.72
C THR A 197 6.96 6.19 10.73
N ALA A 198 8.15 5.92 10.23
CA ALA A 198 8.42 4.87 9.26
C ALA A 198 9.44 3.88 9.83
N ILE A 199 9.07 2.60 9.87
CA ILE A 199 9.87 1.52 10.47
C ILE A 199 10.12 0.48 9.38
N GLY A 200 11.38 0.26 9.04
CA GLY A 200 11.80 -0.80 8.12
C GLY A 200 11.70 -2.18 8.76
N GLY A 201 11.44 -3.18 7.94
CA GLY A 201 11.62 -4.58 8.30
C GLY A 201 13.08 -4.98 8.27
N LEU A 202 13.36 -6.26 8.48
CA LEU A 202 14.71 -6.82 8.54
C LEU A 202 15.54 -6.40 7.31
N GLY A 203 16.68 -5.75 7.52
CA GLY A 203 17.58 -5.27 6.47
C GLY A 203 17.04 -4.17 5.57
N ALA A 204 15.87 -3.61 5.83
CA ALA A 204 15.27 -2.59 4.98
C ALA A 204 15.29 -1.20 5.63
N ALA A 205 15.24 -0.15 4.81
CA ALA A 205 15.23 1.23 5.29
C ALA A 205 13.92 1.60 6.00
N GLY A 206 13.99 2.56 6.94
CA GLY A 206 12.78 3.22 7.45
C GLY A 206 12.04 3.93 6.33
N ILE A 207 12.75 4.79 5.58
CA ILE A 207 12.26 5.42 4.34
C ILE A 207 13.32 5.19 3.27
N GLY A 208 12.95 4.51 2.18
CA GLY A 208 13.86 4.27 1.06
C GLY A 208 13.83 2.85 0.53
N GLY A 209 14.98 2.22 0.36
CA GLY A 209 15.11 0.88 -0.21
C GLY A 209 14.62 -0.25 0.68
N GLY A 210 14.06 -1.29 0.07
CA GLY A 210 13.90 -2.58 0.73
C GLY A 210 15.25 -3.30 0.85
N PHE A 211 15.24 -4.55 1.29
CA PHE A 211 16.44 -5.37 1.37
C PHE A 211 17.11 -5.44 -0.02
N TYR A 212 18.38 -5.11 -0.13
CA TYR A 212 19.16 -4.92 -1.36
C TYR A 212 18.71 -3.76 -2.27
N GLY A 213 17.74 -2.93 -1.87
CA GLY A 213 17.28 -1.78 -2.66
C GLY A 213 18.00 -0.48 -2.30
N ASP A 214 18.19 0.38 -3.29
CA ASP A 214 18.74 1.73 -3.10
C ASP A 214 17.69 2.69 -2.53
N GLY A 215 18.13 3.76 -1.87
CA GLY A 215 17.26 4.75 -1.22
C GLY A 215 16.30 5.50 -2.14
N GLY A 216 16.59 5.55 -3.44
CA GLY A 216 15.80 6.31 -4.39
C GLY A 216 15.97 7.82 -4.23
N THR A 217 14.88 8.59 -4.37
CA THR A 217 14.91 10.05 -4.18
C THR A 217 13.98 10.44 -3.04
N ILE A 218 14.55 11.05 -2.00
CA ILE A 218 13.82 11.44 -0.79
C ILE A 218 13.98 12.94 -0.57
N GLU A 219 12.87 13.67 -0.45
CA GLU A 219 12.85 15.11 -0.18
C GLU A 219 12.01 15.42 1.06
N ILE A 220 12.57 16.10 2.06
CA ILE A 220 11.87 16.51 3.29
C ILE A 220 11.90 18.02 3.38
N THR A 221 10.72 18.63 3.28
CA THR A 221 10.57 20.10 3.33
C THR A 221 9.85 20.56 4.61
N GLY A 222 9.19 19.62 5.34
CA GLY A 222 8.44 19.95 6.54
C GLY A 222 7.96 18.72 7.30
N GLY A 223 7.21 18.95 8.38
CA GLY A 223 6.67 17.90 9.26
C GLY A 223 7.64 17.39 10.31
N THR A 224 7.24 16.36 11.02
CA THR A 224 8.07 15.60 11.95
C THR A 224 8.22 14.18 11.43
N VAL A 225 9.44 13.78 11.13
CA VAL A 225 9.76 12.48 10.54
C VAL A 225 10.61 11.68 11.51
N THR A 226 10.16 10.50 11.86
CA THR A 226 10.95 9.48 12.57
C THR A 226 11.10 8.28 11.66
N ALA A 227 12.29 8.01 11.20
CA ALA A 227 12.59 6.90 10.32
C ALA A 227 13.59 5.97 10.99
N THR A 228 13.19 4.73 11.19
CA THR A 228 14.02 3.71 11.83
C THR A 228 14.30 2.60 10.83
N GLY A 229 15.56 2.35 10.55
CA GLY A 229 16.01 1.22 9.74
C GLY A 229 15.81 -0.10 10.47
N GLY A 230 15.60 -1.15 9.72
CA GLY A 230 15.49 -2.49 10.27
C GLY A 230 16.83 -3.04 10.80
N MET A 231 16.75 -4.02 11.68
CA MET A 231 17.92 -4.81 12.08
C MET A 231 18.59 -5.41 10.83
N GLU A 232 19.86 -5.77 10.94
CA GLU A 232 20.69 -6.25 9.83
C GLU A 232 20.98 -5.17 8.77
N GLY A 233 20.96 -3.88 9.15
CA GLY A 233 21.67 -2.85 8.43
C GLY A 233 20.88 -1.99 7.44
N GLY A 234 19.55 -1.93 7.48
CA GLY A 234 18.81 -0.93 6.71
C GLY A 234 19.02 0.47 7.26
N ALA A 235 19.23 1.49 6.42
CA ALA A 235 19.36 2.87 6.86
C ALA A 235 18.07 3.41 7.52
N GLY A 236 18.19 4.39 8.43
CA GLY A 236 17.00 5.14 8.88
C GLY A 236 16.29 5.78 7.68
N ILE A 237 17.05 6.56 6.88
CA ILE A 237 16.59 7.13 5.60
C ILE A 237 17.67 6.81 4.56
N GLY A 238 17.31 6.06 3.51
CA GLY A 238 18.21 5.72 2.43
C GLY A 238 18.16 4.28 1.97
N GLY A 239 19.32 3.60 1.84
CA GLY A 239 19.40 2.23 1.33
C GLY A 239 18.99 1.16 2.32
N GLY A 240 18.54 0.01 1.81
CA GLY A 240 18.47 -1.23 2.57
C GLY A 240 19.85 -1.88 2.67
N PHE A 241 19.92 -3.07 3.24
CA PHE A 241 21.15 -3.88 3.33
C PHE A 241 21.79 -4.02 1.94
N TYR A 242 23.04 -3.66 1.79
CA TYR A 242 23.78 -3.49 0.52
C TYR A 242 23.26 -2.39 -0.41
N GLY A 243 22.20 -1.66 -0.07
CA GLY A 243 21.67 -0.57 -0.90
C GLY A 243 22.35 0.75 -0.62
N ASP A 244 22.58 1.54 -1.68
CA ASP A 244 23.14 2.88 -1.58
C ASP A 244 22.08 3.88 -1.08
N GLY A 245 22.54 4.99 -0.47
CA GLY A 245 21.65 6.03 0.09
C GLY A 245 20.76 6.75 -0.93
N GLY A 246 21.08 6.68 -2.20
CA GLY A 246 20.35 7.42 -3.25
C GLY A 246 20.54 8.93 -3.16
N THR A 247 19.48 9.69 -3.39
CA THR A 247 19.50 11.16 -3.32
C THR A 247 18.56 11.65 -2.23
N ILE A 248 19.11 12.25 -1.18
CA ILE A 248 18.36 12.72 -0.02
C ILE A 248 18.52 14.22 0.14
N LYS A 249 17.40 14.96 0.18
CA LYS A 249 17.36 16.41 0.38
C LYS A 249 16.51 16.77 1.57
N ILE A 250 17.05 17.54 2.52
CA ILE A 250 16.32 18.03 3.68
C ILE A 250 16.44 19.58 3.71
N SER A 251 15.32 20.26 3.56
CA SER A 251 15.27 21.72 3.58
C SER A 251 14.40 22.29 4.71
N GLY A 252 13.72 21.42 5.48
CA GLY A 252 12.87 21.82 6.60
C GLY A 252 12.40 20.63 7.42
N GLY A 253 11.56 20.91 8.42
CA GLY A 253 11.00 19.89 9.32
C GLY A 253 11.92 19.50 10.47
N THR A 254 11.48 18.52 11.24
CA THR A 254 12.25 17.85 12.31
C THR A 254 12.40 16.39 11.93
N VAL A 255 13.63 15.94 11.76
CA VAL A 255 13.96 14.60 11.24
C VAL A 255 14.78 13.83 12.27
N PHE A 256 14.30 12.66 12.64
CA PHE A 256 15.02 11.65 13.42
C PHE A 256 15.21 10.43 12.51
N ALA A 257 16.44 10.21 12.08
CA ALA A 257 16.82 9.07 11.25
C ALA A 257 17.75 8.17 12.06
N ILE A 258 17.33 6.94 12.30
CA ILE A 258 17.96 6.06 13.29
C ILE A 258 18.20 4.69 12.65
N ASN A 259 19.42 4.19 12.83
CA ASN A 259 19.70 2.77 12.77
C ASN A 259 20.49 2.37 14.02
N ASP A 260 20.24 1.17 14.55
CA ASP A 260 20.87 0.70 15.78
C ASP A 260 21.95 -0.38 15.51
N ASP A 261 22.12 -0.82 14.26
CA ASP A 261 22.99 -1.97 13.91
C ASP A 261 24.15 -1.55 12.98
N TYR A 262 24.10 -1.80 11.67
CA TYR A 262 25.18 -1.53 10.69
C TYR A 262 24.87 -0.38 9.73
N GLY A 263 23.59 -0.04 9.54
CA GLY A 263 23.18 0.98 8.56
C GLY A 263 23.47 2.40 9.02
N ALA A 264 23.50 3.32 8.07
CA ALA A 264 23.58 4.76 8.38
C ALA A 264 22.24 5.26 8.98
N GLY A 265 22.31 6.34 9.77
CA GLY A 265 21.11 7.11 10.10
C GLY A 265 20.49 7.68 8.82
N ILE A 266 21.29 8.39 8.02
CA ILE A 266 20.92 8.90 6.70
C ILE A 266 21.99 8.49 5.71
N GLY A 267 21.65 7.70 4.69
CA GLY A 267 22.58 7.29 3.64
C GLY A 267 22.49 5.81 3.30
N GLY A 268 23.63 5.11 3.22
CA GLY A 268 23.68 3.69 2.85
C GLY A 268 23.21 2.74 3.94
N GLY A 269 22.69 1.58 3.52
CA GLY A 269 22.56 0.45 4.42
C GLY A 269 23.93 -0.19 4.71
N ASP A 270 23.97 -1.30 5.45
CA ASP A 270 25.22 -2.03 5.64
C ASP A 270 25.83 -2.43 4.29
N CYS A 271 27.11 -2.19 4.11
CA CYS A 271 27.83 -2.32 2.84
C CYS A 271 27.34 -1.40 1.69
N GLY A 272 26.40 -0.49 1.91
CA GLY A 272 25.93 0.49 0.94
C GLY A 272 26.61 1.85 1.10
N ASP A 273 26.85 2.52 -0.02
CA ASP A 273 27.46 3.86 -0.03
C ASP A 273 26.44 4.93 0.40
N GLY A 274 26.93 6.04 0.96
CA GLY A 274 26.11 7.14 1.49
C GLY A 274 25.25 7.88 0.46
N GLY A 275 25.53 7.70 -0.82
CA GLY A 275 24.81 8.40 -1.90
C GLY A 275 25.07 9.91 -1.87
N THR A 276 24.04 10.71 -2.17
CA THR A 276 24.09 12.17 -2.14
C THR A 276 23.12 12.73 -1.12
N VAL A 277 23.64 13.35 -0.07
CA VAL A 277 22.84 13.96 1.02
C VAL A 277 23.03 15.47 1.02
N LYS A 278 21.94 16.22 0.92
CA LYS A 278 21.94 17.68 0.99
C LYS A 278 21.00 18.17 2.07
N ILE A 279 21.56 18.87 3.08
CA ILE A 279 20.79 19.48 4.17
C ILE A 279 20.95 21.00 4.09
N SER A 280 19.86 21.71 3.83
CA SER A 280 19.84 23.18 3.73
C SER A 280 18.97 23.85 4.79
N GLY A 281 18.26 23.07 5.62
CA GLY A 281 17.40 23.58 6.69
C GLY A 281 16.83 22.43 7.54
N GLY A 282 16.00 22.80 8.52
CA GLY A 282 15.39 21.86 9.46
C GLY A 282 16.24 21.52 10.68
N THR A 283 15.70 20.67 11.54
CA THR A 283 16.42 20.08 12.68
C THR A 283 16.59 18.59 12.38
N VAL A 284 17.84 18.14 12.25
CA VAL A 284 18.17 16.78 11.85
C VAL A 284 18.99 16.07 12.92
N THR A 285 18.49 14.96 13.39
CA THR A 285 19.21 14.02 14.24
C THR A 285 19.37 12.72 13.46
N ALA A 286 20.59 12.40 13.11
CA ALA A 286 20.94 11.18 12.40
C ALA A 286 21.85 10.33 13.28
N THR A 287 21.39 9.13 13.62
CA THR A 287 22.12 8.16 14.44
C THR A 287 22.42 6.94 13.60
N GLY A 288 23.68 6.67 13.37
CA GLY A 288 24.14 5.47 12.67
C GLY A 288 24.31 4.30 13.62
N GLY A 289 24.39 3.13 13.08
CA GLY A 289 24.48 1.89 13.82
C GLY A 289 25.78 1.74 14.60
N MET A 290 25.73 1.03 15.71
CA MET A 290 26.86 0.80 16.62
C MET A 290 28.00 -0.02 15.99
N GLU A 291 27.71 -0.78 14.96
CA GLU A 291 28.67 -1.67 14.26
C GLU A 291 29.29 -0.98 13.02
N GLY A 292 29.39 0.37 13.03
CA GLY A 292 30.15 1.16 12.06
C GLY A 292 29.35 2.02 11.10
N GLY A 293 28.02 2.01 11.16
CA GLY A 293 27.19 2.90 10.35
C GLY A 293 27.39 4.37 10.67
N ALA A 294 27.46 5.22 9.65
CA ALA A 294 27.60 6.66 9.84
C ALA A 294 26.29 7.32 10.33
N GLY A 295 26.35 8.39 11.10
CA GLY A 295 25.17 9.23 11.31
C GLY A 295 24.62 9.73 9.96
N ILE A 296 25.50 10.30 9.11
CA ILE A 296 25.20 10.67 7.71
C ILE A 296 26.35 10.14 6.87
N GLY A 297 26.08 9.27 5.88
CA GLY A 297 27.10 8.67 5.03
C GLY A 297 26.83 7.23 4.69
N GLY A 298 27.86 6.41 4.56
CA GLY A 298 27.74 4.97 4.29
C GLY A 298 27.38 4.15 5.51
N GLY A 299 26.95 2.92 5.27
CA GLY A 299 26.82 1.91 6.31
C GLY A 299 28.18 1.39 6.77
N GLY A 300 28.20 0.29 7.55
CA GLY A 300 29.40 -0.22 8.24
C GLY A 300 30.57 -0.55 7.33
N TYR A 301 30.33 -0.89 6.08
CA TYR A 301 31.36 -1.24 5.08
C TYR A 301 31.25 -0.43 3.79
N GLY A 302 30.34 0.58 3.73
CA GLY A 302 30.15 1.44 2.57
C GLY A 302 30.97 2.73 2.62
N ASP A 303 31.16 3.34 1.47
CA ASP A 303 31.79 4.65 1.36
C ASP A 303 30.84 5.80 1.79
N GLY A 304 31.39 6.91 2.32
CA GLY A 304 30.59 8.02 2.89
C GLY A 304 29.70 8.78 1.89
N GLY A 305 29.91 8.62 0.59
CA GLY A 305 29.17 9.36 -0.44
C GLY A 305 29.49 10.86 -0.42
N THR A 306 28.51 11.67 -0.88
CA THR A 306 28.64 13.14 -0.92
C THR A 306 27.64 13.78 0.04
N THR A 307 28.14 14.51 1.03
CA THR A 307 27.30 15.22 2.01
C THR A 307 27.53 16.72 1.93
N GLU A 308 26.50 17.52 1.71
CA GLU A 308 26.50 18.98 1.70
C GLU A 308 25.54 19.51 2.78
N ILE A 309 26.07 20.23 3.77
CA ILE A 309 25.25 20.86 4.82
C ILE A 309 25.47 22.37 4.74
N THR A 310 24.42 23.08 4.34
CA THR A 310 24.48 24.57 4.16
C THR A 310 23.58 25.31 5.15
N GLY A 311 22.75 24.60 5.92
CA GLY A 311 21.87 25.19 6.93
C GLY A 311 21.23 24.09 7.80
N GLY A 312 20.39 24.51 8.75
CA GLY A 312 19.75 23.64 9.73
C GLY A 312 20.54 23.51 11.03
N THR A 313 20.00 22.66 11.90
CA THR A 313 20.59 22.32 13.21
C THR A 313 20.52 20.82 13.44
#